data_107ac5e7ba28517b2e81dc7058c30821
#
_entry.id   107ac5e7ba28517b2e81dc7058c30821
#
_cell.length_a   1.000
_cell.length_b   1.000
_cell.length_c   1.000
_cell.angle_alpha   90.00
_cell.angle_beta   90.00
_cell.angle_gamma   90.00
#
_symmetry.space_group_name_H-M   'P 1'
#
loop_
_entity.id
_entity.type
_entity.pdbx_description
1 polymer ?
#
loop_
_entity_poly.entity_id
_entity_poly.type
_entity_poly.pdbx_seq_one_letter_code
_entity_poly.pdbx_strand_id
1 'polypeptide(L)'
;MSNEFDAIVIGTGMSGGWAMKELTENGLTVLAIERGRKLEHVKDYDTALSNRWDIPHRGELTRKFIDENPILVRSGVVDEFTTKMFSPDSEHPYIQDQPFDWIKGYHVGGRSLMWGRWTQRWGEADFEANAKEGIDTDWPIRYKDLAPWYSYVERFAGIAGNRDGLPQVPDGEFLPPFDMTALEKMLKQKIEENFPGRNLIISRTANLTVPNEIHTALGRGKCQARDLCARGCPFGAYFSTQSATLPAAQKTGKLTLQTDAVVHSIIYDEKKQKATGVRVIDAHTKKMTEYFAKIIFLNAGSINSNIILLNSISSRFPNGLGNDSGVLGHYIMAHNYRVRAHATYDGMQDSYYYGRRPNGVYMPRFRNFGNDAQLNFKRGYALACASYRQGWQRDSGTEEIGAELKNNLTEPGSWVFFATAMGEMLPYKDNRVWLDKDKKDEWGIPMLHTHVTWHENEDAMAKDAVEQMALMFEKAGLKNIQSEDNHQAPGKDIHEMGGCRMGKDPKTSMLNEWNQLHAVKNVFVTDGACMTSSACQNPSLTYMAITARAANHAVSELKKNNL
;
A
#
# COMPACT_ATOMS: atom_id res chain seq x y z
N MET A 1 15.16 -16.06 -26.99
CA MET A 1 14.58 -16.44 -25.68
C MET A 1 13.24 -17.10 -25.96
N SER A 2 12.85 -18.09 -25.20
CA SER A 2 11.50 -18.67 -25.32
C SER A 2 10.44 -17.63 -25.01
N ASN A 3 9.36 -17.60 -25.79
CA ASN A 3 8.20 -16.75 -25.52
C ASN A 3 7.11 -17.53 -24.73
N GLU A 4 7.40 -18.76 -24.31
CA GLU A 4 6.48 -19.64 -23.60
C GLU A 4 6.95 -19.95 -22.18
N PHE A 5 6.05 -19.82 -21.21
CA PHE A 5 6.29 -20.01 -19.78
C PHE A 5 5.12 -20.79 -19.14
N ASP A 6 5.31 -21.29 -17.93
CA ASP A 6 4.20 -21.85 -17.18
C ASP A 6 3.30 -20.74 -16.64
N ALA A 7 3.90 -19.62 -16.20
CA ALA A 7 3.16 -18.48 -15.67
C ALA A 7 3.76 -17.14 -16.13
N ILE A 8 2.89 -16.14 -16.28
CA ILE A 8 3.27 -14.74 -16.44
C ILE A 8 2.78 -13.96 -15.21
N VAL A 9 3.67 -13.13 -14.62
CA VAL A 9 3.35 -12.19 -13.54
C VAL A 9 3.52 -10.78 -14.07
N ILE A 10 2.44 -10.00 -14.07
CA ILE A 10 2.40 -8.62 -14.57
C ILE A 10 2.54 -7.67 -13.39
N GLY A 11 3.65 -6.94 -13.32
CA GLY A 11 4.02 -6.08 -12.20
C GLY A 11 4.86 -6.81 -11.16
N THR A 12 5.87 -6.12 -10.63
CA THR A 12 6.84 -6.67 -9.67
C THR A 12 6.74 -6.04 -8.28
N GLY A 13 5.66 -5.33 -8.01
CA GLY A 13 5.38 -4.69 -6.72
C GLY A 13 5.13 -5.69 -5.58
N MET A 14 4.40 -5.27 -4.56
CA MET A 14 4.13 -6.04 -3.35
C MET A 14 3.53 -7.42 -3.66
N SER A 15 2.42 -7.46 -4.38
CA SER A 15 1.72 -8.70 -4.75
C SER A 15 2.47 -9.49 -5.83
N GLY A 16 2.98 -8.82 -6.87
CA GLY A 16 3.75 -9.50 -7.92
C GLY A 16 5.01 -10.18 -7.39
N GLY A 17 5.68 -9.57 -6.41
CA GLY A 17 6.80 -10.18 -5.71
C GLY A 17 6.43 -11.51 -5.05
N TRP A 18 5.28 -11.56 -4.39
CA TRP A 18 4.76 -12.80 -3.80
C TRP A 18 4.34 -13.82 -4.86
N ALA A 19 3.68 -13.41 -5.93
CA ALA A 19 3.34 -14.30 -7.03
C ALA A 19 4.59 -14.93 -7.64
N MET A 20 5.62 -14.13 -7.96
CA MET A 20 6.91 -14.64 -8.48
C MET A 20 7.52 -15.69 -7.56
N LYS A 21 7.61 -15.38 -6.25
CA LYS A 21 8.18 -16.28 -5.24
C LYS A 21 7.41 -17.61 -5.19
N GLU A 22 6.10 -17.54 -4.95
CA GLU A 22 5.29 -18.75 -4.77
C GLU A 22 5.30 -19.66 -6.02
N LEU A 23 5.15 -19.07 -7.20
CA LEU A 23 5.09 -19.84 -8.44
C LEU A 23 6.45 -20.50 -8.77
N THR A 24 7.56 -19.78 -8.61
CA THR A 24 8.90 -20.33 -8.91
C THR A 24 9.36 -21.35 -7.88
N GLU A 25 9.08 -21.15 -6.60
CA GLU A 25 9.37 -22.13 -5.53
C GLU A 25 8.55 -23.42 -5.70
N ASN A 26 7.36 -23.33 -6.30
CA ASN A 26 6.55 -24.49 -6.68
C ASN A 26 6.96 -25.14 -8.02
N GLY A 27 8.06 -24.68 -8.62
CA GLY A 27 8.71 -25.32 -9.76
C GLY A 27 8.30 -24.78 -11.13
N LEU A 28 7.43 -23.77 -11.22
CA LEU A 28 7.00 -23.20 -12.49
C LEU A 28 8.06 -22.28 -13.10
N THR A 29 8.18 -22.29 -14.42
CA THR A 29 8.91 -21.27 -15.17
C THR A 29 8.06 -20.00 -15.25
N VAL A 30 8.58 -18.87 -14.77
CA VAL A 30 7.84 -17.61 -14.61
C VAL A 30 8.50 -16.49 -15.41
N LEU A 31 7.71 -15.81 -16.24
CA LEU A 31 8.07 -14.49 -16.78
C LEU A 31 7.43 -13.41 -15.92
N ALA A 32 8.25 -12.59 -15.27
CA ALA A 32 7.81 -11.39 -14.60
C ALA A 32 8.05 -10.17 -15.49
N ILE A 33 7.03 -9.35 -15.67
CA ILE A 33 7.05 -8.17 -16.55
C ILE A 33 6.87 -6.92 -15.71
N GLU A 34 7.83 -6.01 -15.80
CA GLU A 34 7.81 -4.72 -15.12
C GLU A 34 7.78 -3.57 -16.14
N ARG A 35 6.81 -2.66 -15.97
CA ARG A 35 6.68 -1.49 -16.83
C ARG A 35 7.90 -0.58 -16.76
N GLY A 36 8.41 -0.39 -15.54
CA GLY A 36 9.48 0.53 -15.28
C GLY A 36 10.88 -0.09 -15.39
N ARG A 37 11.85 0.73 -15.06
CA ARG A 37 13.27 0.43 -15.15
C ARG A 37 13.73 -0.66 -14.18
N LYS A 38 14.84 -1.28 -14.51
CA LYS A 38 15.57 -2.11 -13.55
C LYS A 38 16.05 -1.23 -12.40
N LEU A 39 15.93 -1.74 -11.18
CA LEU A 39 16.48 -1.15 -9.97
C LEU A 39 17.11 -2.26 -9.14
N GLU A 40 18.40 -2.17 -8.89
CA GLU A 40 19.16 -3.18 -8.15
C GLU A 40 19.24 -2.83 -6.67
N HIS A 41 18.92 -3.82 -5.82
CA HIS A 41 18.97 -3.68 -4.37
C HIS A 41 20.35 -3.17 -3.91
N VAL A 42 20.35 -2.18 -3.03
CA VAL A 42 21.51 -1.47 -2.48
C VAL A 42 22.23 -0.58 -3.51
N LYS A 43 22.54 -1.11 -4.69
CA LYS A 43 23.35 -0.42 -5.71
C LYS A 43 22.72 0.87 -6.19
N ASP A 44 21.38 0.85 -6.42
CA ASP A 44 20.65 2.00 -6.93
C ASP A 44 19.98 2.85 -5.83
N TYR A 45 20.41 2.70 -4.58
CA TYR A 45 19.95 3.51 -3.45
C TYR A 45 20.91 4.67 -3.19
N ASP A 46 21.07 5.54 -4.18
CA ASP A 46 22.09 6.60 -4.24
C ASP A 46 22.12 7.49 -2.99
N THR A 47 20.96 7.77 -2.40
CA THR A 47 20.82 8.69 -1.27
C THR A 47 20.66 7.99 0.09
N ALA A 48 20.71 6.64 0.12
CA ALA A 48 20.42 5.87 1.35
C ALA A 48 21.34 6.19 2.52
N LEU A 49 22.57 6.63 2.25
CA LEU A 49 23.59 6.99 3.25
C LEU A 49 23.94 8.48 3.24
N SER A 50 23.33 9.28 2.36
CA SER A 50 23.62 10.71 2.22
C SER A 50 23.01 11.53 3.34
N ASN A 51 23.73 12.54 3.80
CA ASN A 51 23.21 13.59 4.67
C ASN A 51 22.62 14.73 3.82
N ARG A 52 21.91 15.65 4.45
CA ARG A 52 21.31 16.78 3.74
C ARG A 52 22.35 17.65 3.01
N TRP A 53 23.52 17.83 3.62
CA TRP A 53 24.60 18.64 3.04
C TRP A 53 25.38 17.95 1.90
N ASP A 54 25.14 16.65 1.67
CA ASP A 54 25.81 15.88 0.62
C ASP A 54 25.12 16.03 -0.74
N ILE A 55 23.96 16.66 -0.80
CA ILE A 55 23.15 16.82 -2.02
C ILE A 55 22.88 18.31 -2.33
N PRO A 56 22.68 18.68 -3.61
CA PRO A 56 22.68 20.06 -4.07
C PRO A 56 21.68 20.99 -3.37
N HIS A 57 20.44 20.53 -3.18
CA HIS A 57 19.34 21.34 -2.63
C HIS A 57 19.01 20.95 -1.18
N ARG A 58 19.87 20.18 -0.51
CA ARG A 58 19.75 19.81 0.91
C ARG A 58 18.43 19.13 1.29
N GLY A 59 17.83 18.41 0.35
CA GLY A 59 16.56 17.70 0.52
C GLY A 59 15.33 18.47 0.02
N GLU A 60 15.50 19.73 -0.38
CA GLU A 60 14.41 20.54 -0.92
C GLU A 60 14.19 20.25 -2.41
N LEU A 61 12.93 20.25 -2.84
CA LEU A 61 12.57 20.12 -4.25
C LEU A 61 12.81 21.42 -5.01
N THR A 62 13.35 21.32 -6.22
CA THR A 62 13.50 22.50 -7.08
C THR A 62 12.14 23.01 -7.56
N ARG A 63 12.04 24.32 -7.79
CA ARG A 63 10.83 24.94 -8.35
C ARG A 63 10.42 24.25 -9.66
N LYS A 64 11.38 23.95 -10.53
CA LYS A 64 11.14 23.24 -11.80
C LYS A 64 10.48 21.89 -11.56
N PHE A 65 11.00 21.07 -10.62
CA PHE A 65 10.41 19.76 -10.31
C PHE A 65 8.98 19.89 -9.78
N ILE A 66 8.72 20.88 -8.94
CA ILE A 66 7.38 21.15 -8.38
C ILE A 66 6.39 21.51 -9.49
N ASP A 67 6.78 22.38 -10.40
CA ASP A 67 5.92 22.85 -11.51
C ASP A 67 5.63 21.72 -12.52
N GLU A 68 6.59 20.82 -12.75
CA GLU A 68 6.45 19.67 -13.65
C GLU A 68 5.68 18.49 -13.02
N ASN A 69 5.57 18.43 -11.69
CA ASN A 69 4.98 17.29 -10.95
C ASN A 69 3.96 17.72 -9.88
N PRO A 70 2.90 18.46 -10.26
CA PRO A 70 1.95 19.06 -9.30
C PRO A 70 1.16 18.04 -8.47
N ILE A 71 1.01 16.79 -8.92
CA ILE A 71 0.34 15.71 -8.18
C ILE A 71 1.35 15.02 -7.27
N LEU A 72 2.49 14.61 -7.81
CA LEU A 72 3.52 13.87 -7.09
C LEU A 72 4.01 14.61 -5.84
N VAL A 73 4.22 15.92 -5.93
CA VAL A 73 4.72 16.74 -4.80
C VAL A 73 3.73 16.89 -3.65
N ARG A 74 2.46 16.53 -3.85
CA ARG A 74 1.48 16.48 -2.75
C ARG A 74 1.74 15.32 -1.79
N SER A 75 2.50 14.31 -2.23
CA SER A 75 2.92 13.20 -1.38
C SER A 75 3.97 13.67 -0.37
N GLY A 76 3.72 13.49 0.91
CA GLY A 76 4.63 13.91 1.98
C GLY A 76 5.93 13.09 2.09
N VAL A 77 6.13 12.10 1.22
CA VAL A 77 7.35 11.25 1.18
C VAL A 77 8.26 11.58 -0.02
N VAL A 78 7.90 12.59 -0.81
CA VAL A 78 8.68 13.04 -1.97
C VAL A 78 9.54 14.24 -1.58
N ASP A 79 10.83 14.06 -1.62
CA ASP A 79 11.87 15.07 -1.43
C ASP A 79 13.03 14.82 -2.41
N GLU A 80 14.07 15.66 -2.42
CA GLU A 80 15.23 15.47 -3.31
C GLU A 80 15.89 14.10 -3.15
N PHE A 81 15.83 13.48 -1.95
CA PHE A 81 16.41 12.15 -1.71
C PHE A 81 15.62 11.02 -2.34
N THR A 82 14.32 11.21 -2.59
CA THR A 82 13.37 10.14 -2.96
C THR A 82 12.82 10.29 -4.37
N THR A 83 13.02 11.43 -5.05
CA THR A 83 12.46 11.70 -6.39
C THR A 83 12.67 10.56 -7.38
N LYS A 84 13.84 9.91 -7.36
CA LYS A 84 14.17 8.80 -8.27
C LYS A 84 13.35 7.51 -8.04
N MET A 85 12.65 7.41 -6.91
CA MET A 85 11.80 6.25 -6.57
C MET A 85 10.37 6.41 -7.09
N PHE A 86 10.02 7.60 -7.56
CA PHE A 86 8.69 7.92 -8.06
C PHE A 86 8.73 8.18 -9.57
N SER A 87 7.61 7.93 -10.22
CA SER A 87 7.43 8.26 -11.63
C SER A 87 6.89 9.68 -11.75
N PRO A 88 7.48 10.52 -12.63
CA PRO A 88 6.96 11.86 -12.90
C PRO A 88 5.51 11.84 -13.36
N ASP A 89 4.78 12.93 -13.15
CA ASP A 89 3.38 13.02 -13.57
C ASP A 89 3.22 12.86 -15.08
N SER A 90 4.21 13.31 -15.86
CA SER A 90 4.23 13.22 -17.32
C SER A 90 4.44 11.81 -17.87
N GLU A 91 5.04 10.89 -17.09
CA GLU A 91 5.37 9.53 -17.57
C GLU A 91 4.12 8.69 -17.89
N HIS A 92 3.05 8.86 -17.15
CA HIS A 92 1.79 8.16 -17.38
C HIS A 92 0.62 9.10 -17.05
N PRO A 93 0.32 10.04 -17.94
CA PRO A 93 -0.74 11.01 -17.73
C PRO A 93 -2.12 10.34 -17.72
N TYR A 94 -3.05 10.93 -16.99
CA TYR A 94 -4.44 10.49 -16.91
C TYR A 94 -5.37 11.70 -16.82
N ILE A 95 -6.65 11.49 -17.06
CA ILE A 95 -7.67 12.53 -17.09
C ILE A 95 -8.47 12.45 -15.80
N GLN A 96 -8.47 13.52 -15.03
CA GLN A 96 -9.20 13.63 -13.78
C GLN A 96 -10.53 14.36 -14.01
N ASP A 97 -11.66 13.65 -13.89
CA ASP A 97 -12.99 14.27 -13.90
C ASP A 97 -13.25 14.96 -12.56
N GLN A 98 -12.70 14.39 -11.48
CA GLN A 98 -12.60 14.96 -10.15
C GLN A 98 -11.16 14.78 -9.67
N PRO A 99 -10.65 15.64 -8.77
CA PRO A 99 -9.28 15.53 -8.27
C PRO A 99 -9.01 14.14 -7.67
N PHE A 100 -7.98 13.47 -8.16
CA PHE A 100 -7.51 12.16 -7.70
C PHE A 100 -5.99 12.09 -7.76
N ASP A 101 -5.33 11.87 -6.62
CA ASP A 101 -3.88 11.88 -6.52
C ASP A 101 -3.30 10.49 -6.74
N TRP A 102 -3.01 10.12 -7.98
CA TRP A 102 -2.42 8.83 -8.31
C TRP A 102 -0.88 8.89 -8.29
N ILE A 103 -0.28 8.48 -7.17
CA ILE A 103 1.18 8.47 -6.96
C ILE A 103 1.77 7.16 -7.49
N LYS A 104 2.69 7.25 -8.44
CA LYS A 104 3.23 6.13 -9.20
C LYS A 104 4.71 5.89 -8.88
N GLY A 105 5.16 4.64 -9.01
CA GLY A 105 6.57 4.26 -8.92
C GLY A 105 6.84 3.08 -9.83
N TYR A 106 7.33 3.36 -11.05
CA TYR A 106 7.59 2.37 -12.08
C TYR A 106 9.07 1.98 -12.11
N HIS A 107 9.36 0.92 -11.40
CA HIS A 107 10.64 0.23 -11.37
C HIS A 107 10.45 -1.17 -10.75
N VAL A 108 11.42 -2.04 -10.90
CA VAL A 108 11.39 -3.35 -10.24
C VAL A 108 11.19 -3.18 -8.74
N GLY A 109 10.22 -3.89 -8.19
CA GLY A 109 9.79 -3.79 -6.80
C GLY A 109 8.68 -2.76 -6.55
N GLY A 110 8.43 -1.85 -7.49
CA GLY A 110 7.35 -0.87 -7.40
C GLY A 110 7.30 -0.14 -6.05
N ARG A 111 6.13 0.25 -5.63
CA ARG A 111 5.93 0.98 -4.35
C ARG A 111 6.31 0.21 -3.09
N SER A 112 6.71 -1.08 -3.18
CA SER A 112 7.28 -1.82 -2.03
C SER A 112 8.58 -1.20 -1.49
N LEU A 113 9.25 -0.34 -2.27
CA LEU A 113 10.44 0.39 -1.81
C LEU A 113 10.11 1.63 -0.98
N MET A 114 8.93 2.26 -1.19
CA MET A 114 8.56 3.53 -0.56
C MET A 114 7.41 3.42 0.44
N TRP A 115 6.85 2.24 0.64
CA TRP A 115 5.68 2.06 1.51
C TRP A 115 5.97 2.36 3.00
N GLY A 116 4.89 2.61 3.77
CA GLY A 116 5.00 2.93 5.19
C GLY A 116 5.35 1.75 6.11
N ARG A 117 5.36 0.53 5.64
CA ARG A 117 5.65 -0.72 6.38
C ARG A 117 4.68 -1.05 7.50
N TRP A 118 3.52 -0.39 7.57
CA TRP A 118 2.44 -0.71 8.49
C TRP A 118 1.77 -2.03 8.09
N THR A 119 1.63 -2.96 9.03
CA THR A 119 1.27 -4.37 8.73
C THR A 119 0.28 -4.95 9.75
N GLN A 120 -0.82 -4.27 9.95
CA GLN A 120 -1.94 -4.80 10.73
C GLN A 120 -2.72 -5.82 9.89
N ARG A 121 -3.11 -6.94 10.52
CA ARG A 121 -4.09 -7.86 9.92
C ARG A 121 -5.46 -7.18 9.87
N TRP A 122 -6.20 -7.44 8.83
CA TRP A 122 -7.64 -7.21 8.84
C TRP A 122 -8.31 -8.27 9.72
N GLY A 123 -9.31 -7.86 10.51
CA GLY A 123 -10.05 -8.74 11.39
C GLY A 123 -11.32 -9.31 10.76
N GLU A 124 -12.04 -10.16 11.49
CA GLU A 124 -13.31 -10.74 11.04
C GLU A 124 -14.33 -9.65 10.67
N ALA A 125 -14.39 -8.59 11.46
CA ALA A 125 -15.31 -7.48 11.23
C ALA A 125 -15.11 -6.80 9.87
N ASP A 126 -13.87 -6.74 9.36
CA ASP A 126 -13.57 -6.12 8.07
C ASP A 126 -14.08 -6.97 6.90
N PHE A 127 -14.01 -8.31 7.00
CA PHE A 127 -14.51 -9.24 5.97
C PHE A 127 -16.01 -9.45 6.02
N GLU A 128 -16.68 -9.14 7.11
CA GLU A 128 -18.12 -9.29 7.28
C GLU A 128 -18.91 -7.98 7.11
N ALA A 129 -18.20 -6.86 7.07
CA ALA A 129 -18.81 -5.54 7.18
C ALA A 129 -19.83 -5.25 6.08
N ASN A 130 -19.54 -5.58 4.82
CA ASN A 130 -20.49 -5.39 3.71
C ASN A 130 -21.78 -6.18 3.94
N ALA A 131 -21.69 -7.44 4.33
CA ALA A 131 -22.85 -8.29 4.58
C ALA A 131 -23.67 -7.81 5.80
N LYS A 132 -22.99 -7.46 6.91
CA LYS A 132 -23.65 -7.01 8.14
C LYS A 132 -24.35 -5.67 7.99
N GLU A 133 -23.81 -4.78 7.20
CA GLU A 133 -24.35 -3.44 7.00
C GLU A 133 -25.24 -3.32 5.77
N GLY A 134 -25.42 -4.40 5.00
CA GLY A 134 -26.21 -4.42 3.77
C GLY A 134 -25.64 -3.52 2.68
N ILE A 135 -24.30 -3.38 2.64
CA ILE A 135 -23.61 -2.56 1.66
C ILE A 135 -23.08 -3.45 0.55
N ASP A 136 -23.65 -3.31 -0.64
CA ASP A 136 -23.21 -3.91 -1.88
C ASP A 136 -22.78 -5.41 -1.78
N THR A 137 -21.69 -5.80 -2.44
CA THR A 137 -21.24 -7.19 -2.55
C THR A 137 -20.45 -7.64 -1.32
N ASP A 138 -20.81 -8.80 -0.77
CA ASP A 138 -20.08 -9.44 0.33
C ASP A 138 -18.74 -10.04 -0.15
N TRP A 139 -17.76 -10.06 0.75
CA TRP A 139 -16.52 -10.80 0.53
C TRP A 139 -16.82 -12.31 0.36
N PRO A 140 -16.21 -12.99 -0.64
CA PRO A 140 -16.38 -14.43 -0.79
C PRO A 140 -15.53 -15.25 0.21
N ILE A 141 -14.67 -14.57 0.98
CA ILE A 141 -13.77 -15.14 1.99
C ILE A 141 -14.00 -14.48 3.36
N ARG A 142 -13.48 -15.10 4.41
CA ARG A 142 -13.50 -14.63 5.80
C ARG A 142 -12.10 -14.60 6.39
N TYR A 143 -11.92 -13.99 7.54
CA TYR A 143 -10.63 -13.92 8.23
C TYR A 143 -9.97 -15.30 8.38
N LYS A 144 -10.73 -16.33 8.74
CA LYS A 144 -10.24 -17.72 8.90
C LYS A 144 -9.57 -18.29 7.64
N ASP A 145 -10.01 -17.85 6.45
CA ASP A 145 -9.48 -18.30 5.16
C ASP A 145 -8.11 -17.67 4.86
N LEU A 146 -7.82 -16.51 5.47
CA LEU A 146 -6.55 -15.78 5.32
C LEU A 146 -5.62 -15.93 6.53
N ALA A 147 -6.12 -16.28 7.72
CA ALA A 147 -5.31 -16.33 8.93
C ALA A 147 -4.02 -17.18 8.81
N PRO A 148 -4.04 -18.38 8.19
CA PRO A 148 -2.81 -19.15 7.95
C PRO A 148 -1.83 -18.45 7.00
N TRP A 149 -2.35 -17.74 5.99
CA TRP A 149 -1.56 -17.02 5.00
C TRP A 149 -0.96 -15.74 5.58
N TYR A 150 -1.66 -15.05 6.47
CA TYR A 150 -1.09 -13.96 7.26
C TYR A 150 0.12 -14.47 8.06
N SER A 151 -0.03 -15.55 8.81
CA SER A 151 1.08 -16.14 9.58
C SER A 151 2.26 -16.55 8.70
N TYR A 152 1.99 -17.12 7.53
CA TYR A 152 3.02 -17.49 6.54
C TYR A 152 3.80 -16.25 6.05
N VAL A 153 3.07 -15.20 5.65
CA VAL A 153 3.64 -13.96 5.15
C VAL A 153 4.43 -13.23 6.23
N GLU A 154 3.90 -13.14 7.45
CA GLU A 154 4.55 -12.47 8.58
C GLU A 154 5.89 -13.06 8.92
N ARG A 155 6.00 -14.40 8.95
CA ARG A 155 7.28 -15.09 9.20
C ARG A 155 8.33 -14.79 8.13
N PHE A 156 7.94 -14.80 6.86
CA PHE A 156 8.85 -14.54 5.75
C PHE A 156 9.22 -13.05 5.63
N ALA A 157 8.25 -12.16 5.77
CA ALA A 157 8.47 -10.72 5.69
C ALA A 157 9.27 -10.20 6.88
N GLY A 158 9.10 -10.80 8.06
CA GLY A 158 9.71 -10.38 9.30
C GLY A 158 8.98 -9.17 9.89
N ILE A 159 7.76 -9.41 10.41
CA ILE A 159 6.94 -8.37 11.03
C ILE A 159 7.32 -8.25 12.51
N ALA A 160 7.67 -7.05 12.95
CA ALA A 160 7.86 -6.74 14.37
C ALA A 160 6.58 -6.16 14.99
N GLY A 161 6.21 -6.61 16.18
CA GLY A 161 5.00 -6.14 16.87
C GLY A 161 4.68 -6.90 18.13
N ASN A 162 3.62 -6.48 18.82
CA ASN A 162 3.09 -7.16 20.01
C ASN A 162 1.84 -7.97 19.66
N ARG A 163 1.58 -8.98 20.48
CA ARG A 163 0.28 -9.66 20.59
C ARG A 163 -0.55 -8.92 21.63
N ASP A 164 -1.51 -8.13 21.15
CA ASP A 164 -2.30 -7.23 21.99
C ASP A 164 -3.70 -7.78 22.30
N GLY A 165 -4.09 -8.92 21.71
CA GLY A 165 -5.38 -9.59 21.94
C GLY A 165 -6.59 -8.80 21.43
N LEU A 166 -6.40 -7.88 20.47
CA LEU A 166 -7.45 -6.98 19.99
C LEU A 166 -8.13 -7.54 18.74
N PRO A 167 -9.46 -7.72 18.73
CA PRO A 167 -10.18 -8.29 17.59
C PRO A 167 -10.14 -7.43 16.33
N GLN A 168 -9.94 -6.10 16.47
CA GLN A 168 -9.81 -5.19 15.33
C GLN A 168 -8.53 -5.44 14.54
N VAL A 169 -7.47 -5.94 15.21
CA VAL A 169 -6.16 -6.21 14.62
C VAL A 169 -5.65 -7.54 15.20
N PRO A 170 -6.15 -8.68 14.72
CA PRO A 170 -5.83 -9.99 15.26
C PRO A 170 -4.33 -10.25 15.41
N ASP A 171 -3.95 -11.01 16.42
CA ASP A 171 -2.56 -11.35 16.67
C ASP A 171 -1.95 -12.24 15.57
N GLY A 172 -0.65 -12.10 15.39
CA GLY A 172 0.11 -12.78 14.35
C GLY A 172 1.43 -13.36 14.81
N GLU A 173 2.28 -13.65 13.84
CA GLU A 173 3.64 -14.20 14.03
C GLU A 173 4.66 -13.07 13.99
N PHE A 174 4.98 -12.50 15.16
CA PHE A 174 5.78 -11.29 15.25
C PHE A 174 7.19 -11.56 15.79
N LEU A 175 8.16 -10.81 15.26
CA LEU A 175 9.44 -10.54 15.88
C LEU A 175 9.23 -9.58 17.07
N PRO A 176 10.15 -9.50 18.04
CA PRO A 176 10.07 -8.54 19.12
C PRO A 176 9.76 -7.12 18.60
N PRO A 177 8.89 -6.36 19.28
CA PRO A 177 8.51 -5.03 18.85
C PRO A 177 9.65 -4.00 19.02
N PHE A 178 9.48 -2.84 18.41
CA PHE A 178 10.19 -1.64 18.83
C PHE A 178 9.60 -1.09 20.12
N ASP A 179 10.37 -0.33 20.90
CA ASP A 179 9.89 0.32 22.11
C ASP A 179 9.07 1.58 21.81
N MET A 180 8.08 1.84 22.64
CA MET A 180 7.41 3.14 22.70
C MET A 180 8.35 4.19 23.29
N THR A 181 8.23 5.44 22.84
CA THR A 181 8.90 6.58 23.49
C THR A 181 8.31 6.85 24.88
N ALA A 182 8.99 7.66 25.70
CA ALA A 182 8.48 8.06 27.01
C ALA A 182 7.12 8.76 26.90
N LEU A 183 6.96 9.66 25.93
CA LEU A 183 5.68 10.33 25.69
C LEU A 183 4.58 9.35 25.28
N GLU A 184 4.86 8.42 24.39
CA GLU A 184 3.86 7.43 23.93
C GLU A 184 3.40 6.51 25.04
N LYS A 185 4.29 6.11 25.96
CA LYS A 185 3.92 5.31 27.16
C LYS A 185 2.97 6.09 28.05
N MET A 186 3.24 7.37 28.30
CA MET A 186 2.36 8.24 29.05
C MET A 186 1.01 8.44 28.35
N LEU A 187 1.02 8.70 27.03
CA LEU A 187 -0.21 8.89 26.26
C LEU A 187 -1.06 7.62 26.22
N LYS A 188 -0.43 6.44 26.08
CA LYS A 188 -1.12 5.15 26.17
C LYS A 188 -1.90 5.06 27.48
N GLN A 189 -1.22 5.29 28.60
CA GLN A 189 -1.87 5.25 29.92
C GLN A 189 -3.02 6.25 30.01
N LYS A 190 -2.79 7.51 29.66
CA LYS A 190 -3.80 8.58 29.76
C LYS A 190 -5.01 8.36 28.86
N ILE A 191 -4.78 7.89 27.64
CA ILE A 191 -5.88 7.63 26.69
C ILE A 191 -6.72 6.44 27.18
N GLU A 192 -6.09 5.33 27.58
CA GLU A 192 -6.79 4.14 28.03
C GLU A 192 -7.56 4.36 29.34
N GLU A 193 -7.04 5.20 30.25
CA GLU A 193 -7.72 5.62 31.48
C GLU A 193 -8.96 6.49 31.20
N ASN A 194 -8.88 7.45 30.27
CA ASN A 194 -9.96 8.40 29.98
C ASN A 194 -10.98 7.86 28.97
N PHE A 195 -10.58 6.91 28.12
CA PHE A 195 -11.40 6.38 27.04
C PHE A 195 -11.36 4.84 27.03
N PRO A 196 -12.10 4.16 27.89
CA PRO A 196 -12.15 2.69 27.91
C PRO A 196 -12.49 2.11 26.53
N GLY A 197 -11.69 1.14 26.06
CA GLY A 197 -11.85 0.53 24.73
C GLY A 197 -11.04 1.18 23.63
N ARG A 198 -10.38 2.31 23.86
CA ARG A 198 -9.41 2.90 22.93
C ARG A 198 -8.00 2.49 23.34
N ASN A 199 -7.37 1.64 22.55
CA ASN A 199 -6.07 1.05 22.88
C ASN A 199 -4.99 1.67 22.01
N LEU A 200 -3.95 2.25 22.63
CA LEU A 200 -2.77 2.71 21.92
C LEU A 200 -1.69 1.61 21.97
N ILE A 201 -1.40 0.97 20.86
CA ILE A 201 -0.45 -0.13 20.75
C ILE A 201 0.81 0.26 20.01
N ILE A 202 1.92 -0.45 20.23
CA ILE A 202 3.07 -0.30 19.35
C ILE A 202 2.70 -0.74 17.93
N SER A 203 3.10 -0.02 16.90
CA SER A 203 2.75 -0.40 15.54
C SER A 203 3.39 -1.71 15.13
N ARG A 204 2.66 -2.50 14.34
CA ARG A 204 3.20 -3.69 13.65
C ARG A 204 3.87 -3.23 12.37
N THR A 205 5.14 -3.57 12.21
CA THR A 205 5.94 -3.03 11.11
C THR A 205 6.81 -4.10 10.45
N ALA A 206 6.91 -4.05 9.13
CA ALA A 206 7.72 -4.97 8.35
C ALA A 206 9.22 -4.62 8.38
N ASN A 207 9.77 -4.43 9.59
CA ASN A 207 11.17 -4.10 9.84
C ASN A 207 11.79 -5.13 10.79
N LEU A 208 12.94 -5.70 10.42
CA LEU A 208 13.61 -6.74 11.20
C LEU A 208 14.24 -6.17 12.48
N THR A 209 13.69 -6.50 13.63
CA THR A 209 14.29 -6.23 14.94
C THR A 209 15.29 -7.31 15.32
N VAL A 210 14.94 -8.59 15.06
CA VAL A 210 15.77 -9.76 15.28
C VAL A 210 15.67 -10.65 14.04
N PRO A 211 16.59 -10.54 13.06
CA PRO A 211 16.61 -11.43 11.90
C PRO A 211 16.82 -12.89 12.31
N ASN A 212 16.13 -13.80 11.65
CA ASN A 212 16.36 -15.24 11.74
C ASN A 212 16.99 -15.79 10.45
N GLU A 213 17.16 -17.11 10.35
CA GLU A 213 17.77 -17.78 9.21
C GLU A 213 17.07 -17.51 7.87
N ILE A 214 15.72 -17.40 7.89
CA ILE A 214 14.94 -17.07 6.67
C ILE A 214 15.38 -15.72 6.10
N HIS A 215 15.57 -14.75 6.99
CA HIS A 215 15.92 -13.38 6.60
C HIS A 215 17.39 -13.28 6.18
N THR A 216 18.31 -13.84 6.97
CA THR A 216 19.75 -13.78 6.70
C THR A 216 20.15 -14.56 5.46
N ALA A 217 19.44 -15.66 5.14
CA ALA A 217 19.62 -16.41 3.89
C ALA A 217 19.32 -15.56 2.63
N LEU A 218 18.56 -14.47 2.78
CA LEU A 218 18.27 -13.51 1.71
C LEU A 218 19.16 -12.25 1.80
N GLY A 219 20.17 -12.23 2.67
CA GLY A 219 21.06 -11.08 2.87
C GLY A 219 20.42 -9.93 3.66
N ARG A 220 19.29 -10.17 4.35
CA ARG A 220 18.58 -9.16 5.13
C ARG A 220 19.14 -9.07 6.55
N GLY A 221 19.45 -7.87 7.00
CA GLY A 221 20.01 -7.58 8.33
C GLY A 221 19.04 -6.87 9.27
N LYS A 222 19.49 -6.68 10.52
CA LYS A 222 18.74 -5.96 11.56
C LYS A 222 18.51 -4.49 11.18
N CYS A 223 17.36 -3.94 11.54
CA CYS A 223 17.08 -2.51 11.42
C CYS A 223 18.02 -1.67 12.27
N GLN A 224 18.66 -0.69 11.64
CA GLN A 224 19.63 0.21 12.29
C GLN A 224 18.98 1.47 12.88
N ALA A 225 17.66 1.54 12.94
CA ALA A 225 16.88 2.64 13.52
C ALA A 225 17.25 4.03 12.96
N ARG A 226 17.53 4.13 11.65
CA ARG A 226 17.94 5.39 10.99
C ARG A 226 16.77 6.25 10.51
N ASP A 227 15.59 5.63 10.34
CA ASP A 227 14.38 6.27 9.80
C ASP A 227 14.59 6.92 8.40
N LEU A 228 15.38 6.27 7.56
CA LEU A 228 15.65 6.69 6.17
C LEU A 228 15.09 5.67 5.16
N CYS A 229 14.00 5.02 5.52
CA CYS A 229 13.47 3.88 4.76
C CYS A 229 12.98 4.26 3.35
N ALA A 230 12.44 5.46 3.15
CA ALA A 230 11.97 5.92 1.85
C ALA A 230 13.09 6.09 0.80
N ARG A 231 14.36 6.10 1.23
CA ARG A 231 15.54 6.20 0.36
C ARG A 231 16.08 4.84 -0.09
N GLY A 232 15.38 3.74 0.23
CA GLY A 232 15.90 2.38 0.14
C GLY A 232 16.71 2.00 1.38
N CYS A 233 16.66 0.71 1.77
CA CYS A 233 17.40 0.22 2.94
C CYS A 233 18.60 -0.64 2.52
N PRO A 234 19.83 -0.16 2.67
CA PRO A 234 21.02 -0.93 2.28
C PRO A 234 21.25 -2.18 3.13
N PHE A 235 20.57 -2.29 4.27
CA PHE A 235 20.62 -3.47 5.15
C PHE A 235 19.52 -4.50 4.84
N GLY A 236 18.63 -4.23 3.87
CA GLY A 236 17.47 -5.09 3.61
C GLY A 236 16.56 -5.27 4.83
N ALA A 237 16.64 -4.37 5.81
CA ALA A 237 16.00 -4.54 7.12
C ALA A 237 14.47 -4.43 7.06
N TYR A 238 13.91 -3.59 6.17
CA TYR A 238 12.48 -3.63 5.92
C TYR A 238 12.15 -4.56 4.75
N PHE A 239 10.94 -5.11 4.77
CA PHE A 239 10.44 -5.91 3.66
C PHE A 239 10.19 -5.05 2.42
N SER A 240 10.77 -5.46 1.31
CA SER A 240 10.45 -5.02 -0.05
C SER A 240 10.58 -6.20 -0.99
N THR A 241 10.01 -6.09 -2.18
CA THR A 241 10.25 -7.10 -3.23
C THR A 241 11.74 -7.27 -3.50
N GLN A 242 12.47 -6.17 -3.57
CA GLN A 242 13.92 -6.15 -3.82
C GLN A 242 14.75 -6.89 -2.76
N SER A 243 14.37 -6.75 -1.49
CA SER A 243 15.15 -7.35 -0.39
C SER A 243 14.71 -8.77 -0.02
N ALA A 244 13.53 -9.22 -0.47
CA ALA A 244 12.95 -10.47 0.02
C ALA A 244 12.42 -11.39 -1.10
N THR A 245 11.27 -11.10 -1.69
CA THR A 245 10.59 -12.02 -2.61
C THR A 245 11.31 -12.18 -3.95
N LEU A 246 11.91 -11.14 -4.50
CA LEU A 246 12.68 -11.22 -5.74
C LEU A 246 13.94 -12.09 -5.58
N PRO A 247 14.80 -11.89 -4.56
CA PRO A 247 15.92 -12.81 -4.32
C PRO A 247 15.50 -14.27 -4.10
N ALA A 248 14.38 -14.49 -3.39
CA ALA A 248 13.85 -15.85 -3.20
C ALA A 248 13.45 -16.49 -4.53
N ALA A 249 12.72 -15.78 -5.37
CA ALA A 249 12.33 -16.26 -6.70
C ALA A 249 13.54 -16.51 -7.61
N GLN A 250 14.53 -15.61 -7.61
CA GLN A 250 15.76 -15.74 -8.41
C GLN A 250 16.59 -16.96 -8.02
N LYS A 251 16.67 -17.30 -6.72
CA LYS A 251 17.40 -18.50 -6.23
C LYS A 251 16.89 -19.82 -6.83
N THR A 252 15.64 -19.87 -7.27
CA THR A 252 15.06 -21.07 -7.90
C THR A 252 15.61 -21.35 -9.30
N GLY A 253 16.22 -20.35 -9.96
CA GLY A 253 16.65 -20.40 -11.36
C GLY A 253 15.51 -20.45 -12.38
N LYS A 254 14.24 -20.25 -11.94
CA LYS A 254 13.03 -20.37 -12.78
C LYS A 254 12.38 -19.03 -13.13
N LEU A 255 12.94 -17.92 -12.67
CA LEU A 255 12.45 -16.58 -12.94
C LEU A 255 13.17 -15.93 -14.12
N THR A 256 12.40 -15.49 -15.10
CA THR A 256 12.83 -14.50 -16.12
C THR A 256 12.20 -13.16 -15.77
N LEU A 257 13.01 -12.11 -15.62
CA LEU A 257 12.56 -10.77 -15.34
C LEU A 257 12.78 -9.87 -16.55
N GLN A 258 11.72 -9.23 -17.03
CA GLN A 258 11.76 -8.26 -18.12
C GLN A 258 11.32 -6.89 -17.60
N THR A 259 12.17 -5.89 -17.76
CA THR A 259 11.94 -4.50 -17.38
C THR A 259 11.71 -3.63 -18.62
N ASP A 260 11.30 -2.38 -18.40
CA ASP A 260 10.98 -1.44 -19.45
C ASP A 260 9.98 -2.03 -20.47
N ALA A 261 8.97 -2.74 -19.91
CA ALA A 261 8.06 -3.59 -20.64
C ALA A 261 6.60 -3.31 -20.25
N VAL A 262 5.91 -2.56 -21.09
CA VAL A 262 4.54 -2.11 -20.84
C VAL A 262 3.55 -3.16 -21.34
N VAL A 263 2.81 -3.79 -20.43
CA VAL A 263 1.76 -4.73 -20.82
C VAL A 263 0.57 -3.97 -21.39
N HIS A 264 0.31 -4.20 -22.67
CA HIS A 264 -0.80 -3.59 -23.40
C HIS A 264 -2.12 -4.29 -23.07
N SER A 265 -2.16 -5.63 -23.17
CA SER A 265 -3.39 -6.41 -23.00
C SER A 265 -3.09 -7.89 -22.75
N ILE A 266 -4.06 -8.60 -22.20
CA ILE A 266 -4.09 -10.06 -22.09
C ILE A 266 -4.70 -10.62 -23.38
N ILE A 267 -4.12 -11.69 -23.92
CA ILE A 267 -4.60 -12.37 -25.13
C ILE A 267 -5.61 -13.45 -24.72
N TYR A 268 -6.85 -13.29 -25.17
CA TYR A 268 -7.90 -14.30 -24.98
C TYR A 268 -8.09 -15.12 -26.27
N ASP A 269 -8.08 -16.44 -26.11
CA ASP A 269 -8.36 -17.40 -27.20
C ASP A 269 -9.82 -17.88 -27.10
N GLU A 270 -10.65 -17.46 -28.02
CA GLU A 270 -12.09 -17.77 -28.03
C GLU A 270 -12.38 -19.25 -28.25
N LYS A 271 -11.52 -19.97 -28.99
CA LYS A 271 -11.68 -21.40 -29.21
C LYS A 271 -11.34 -22.21 -27.95
N LYS A 272 -10.29 -21.81 -27.24
CA LYS A 272 -9.85 -22.44 -25.99
C LYS A 272 -10.62 -21.91 -24.77
N GLN A 273 -11.37 -20.83 -24.92
CA GLN A 273 -12.09 -20.13 -23.84
C GLN A 273 -11.20 -19.77 -22.64
N LYS A 274 -9.95 -19.38 -22.90
CA LYS A 274 -8.97 -19.03 -21.87
C LYS A 274 -7.97 -17.98 -22.34
N ALA A 275 -7.32 -17.34 -21.39
CA ALA A 275 -6.18 -16.48 -21.68
C ALA A 275 -4.98 -17.34 -22.08
N THR A 276 -4.25 -16.93 -23.10
CA THR A 276 -3.09 -17.67 -23.61
C THR A 276 -1.78 -16.91 -23.45
N GLY A 277 -1.81 -15.60 -23.17
CA GLY A 277 -0.61 -14.80 -23.06
C GLY A 277 -0.91 -13.32 -22.90
N VAL A 278 0.11 -12.51 -23.15
CA VAL A 278 0.05 -11.05 -23.06
C VAL A 278 0.75 -10.39 -24.24
N ARG A 279 0.27 -9.18 -24.62
CA ARG A 279 0.95 -8.27 -25.53
C ARG A 279 1.74 -7.26 -24.73
N VAL A 280 3.00 -7.12 -25.04
CA VAL A 280 3.95 -6.28 -24.33
C VAL A 280 4.62 -5.32 -25.30
N ILE A 281 4.65 -4.05 -24.93
CA ILE A 281 5.32 -2.99 -25.68
C ILE A 281 6.65 -2.69 -24.98
N ASP A 282 7.75 -2.75 -25.70
CA ASP A 282 9.03 -2.25 -25.23
C ASP A 282 8.94 -0.73 -25.00
N ALA A 283 9.24 -0.25 -23.81
CA ALA A 283 9.02 1.13 -23.41
C ALA A 283 9.78 2.14 -24.29
N HIS A 284 10.93 1.75 -24.82
CA HIS A 284 11.82 2.62 -25.59
C HIS A 284 11.58 2.52 -27.09
N THR A 285 11.57 1.30 -27.62
CA THR A 285 11.46 1.06 -29.07
C THR A 285 10.03 1.05 -29.57
N LYS A 286 9.05 1.00 -28.68
CA LYS A 286 7.60 0.85 -28.94
C LYS A 286 7.23 -0.42 -29.72
N LYS A 287 8.16 -1.38 -29.83
CA LYS A 287 7.90 -2.66 -30.49
C LYS A 287 7.03 -3.55 -29.62
N MET A 288 5.98 -4.10 -30.21
CA MET A 288 5.10 -5.07 -29.56
C MET A 288 5.65 -6.50 -29.71
N THR A 289 5.59 -7.26 -28.62
CA THR A 289 5.95 -8.68 -28.55
C THR A 289 4.87 -9.43 -27.79
N GLU A 290 4.57 -10.67 -28.19
CA GLU A 290 3.64 -11.55 -27.48
C GLU A 290 4.41 -12.59 -26.68
N TYR A 291 3.96 -12.84 -25.44
CA TYR A 291 4.44 -13.89 -24.56
C TYR A 291 3.27 -14.77 -24.14
N PHE A 292 3.51 -16.06 -24.04
CA PHE A 292 2.47 -17.07 -23.80
C PHE A 292 2.69 -17.80 -22.48
N ALA A 293 1.59 -18.11 -21.78
CA ALA A 293 1.64 -18.89 -20.55
C ALA A 293 0.32 -19.63 -20.27
N LYS A 294 0.39 -20.63 -19.40
CA LYS A 294 -0.77 -21.40 -18.94
C LYS A 294 -1.63 -20.60 -17.96
N ILE A 295 -0.99 -19.82 -17.07
CA ILE A 295 -1.64 -18.98 -16.07
C ILE A 295 -1.05 -17.57 -16.09
N ILE A 296 -1.89 -16.59 -15.75
CA ILE A 296 -1.51 -15.17 -15.71
C ILE A 296 -1.90 -14.58 -14.35
N PHE A 297 -0.92 -13.97 -13.66
CA PHE A 297 -1.11 -13.17 -12.46
C PHE A 297 -1.01 -11.69 -12.80
N LEU A 298 -2.10 -10.96 -12.61
CA LEU A 298 -2.17 -9.52 -12.82
C LEU A 298 -1.97 -8.81 -11.48
N ASN A 299 -0.83 -8.14 -11.33
CA ASN A 299 -0.33 -7.53 -10.10
C ASN A 299 0.28 -6.13 -10.34
N ALA A 300 -0.27 -5.41 -11.31
CA ALA A 300 0.26 -4.12 -11.76
C ALA A 300 -0.07 -2.92 -10.84
N GLY A 301 -0.78 -3.18 -9.74
CA GLY A 301 -1.41 -2.17 -8.87
C GLY A 301 -2.82 -1.86 -9.34
N SER A 302 -3.72 -1.51 -8.40
CA SER A 302 -5.17 -1.43 -8.66
C SER A 302 -5.52 -0.73 -9.98
N ILE A 303 -5.05 0.49 -10.17
CA ILE A 303 -5.39 1.31 -11.35
C ILE A 303 -4.82 0.70 -12.64
N ASN A 304 -3.53 0.30 -12.65
CA ASN A 304 -2.94 -0.32 -13.85
C ASN A 304 -3.57 -1.66 -14.19
N SER A 305 -3.95 -2.47 -13.20
CA SER A 305 -4.65 -3.74 -13.43
C SER A 305 -6.01 -3.52 -14.08
N ASN A 306 -6.74 -2.48 -13.68
CA ASN A 306 -7.97 -2.08 -14.34
C ASN A 306 -7.71 -1.61 -15.79
N ILE A 307 -6.67 -0.80 -16.06
CA ILE A 307 -6.30 -0.39 -17.43
C ILE A 307 -6.07 -1.61 -18.31
N ILE A 308 -5.25 -2.56 -17.84
CA ILE A 308 -4.91 -3.76 -18.63
C ILE A 308 -6.15 -4.59 -18.94
N LEU A 309 -7.03 -4.83 -17.96
CA LEU A 309 -8.27 -5.59 -18.19
C LEU A 309 -9.24 -4.86 -19.13
N LEU A 310 -9.43 -3.56 -18.95
CA LEU A 310 -10.28 -2.72 -19.81
C LEU A 310 -9.76 -2.69 -21.25
N ASN A 311 -8.44 -2.67 -21.46
CA ASN A 311 -7.80 -2.67 -22.76
C ASN A 311 -7.67 -4.09 -23.39
N SER A 312 -8.02 -5.15 -22.65
CA SER A 312 -8.01 -6.53 -23.13
C SER A 312 -9.35 -6.90 -23.75
N ILE A 313 -9.64 -6.32 -24.91
CA ILE A 313 -10.91 -6.49 -25.62
C ILE A 313 -10.83 -7.65 -26.63
N SER A 314 -11.96 -8.33 -26.83
CA SER A 314 -12.19 -9.35 -27.87
C SER A 314 -13.66 -9.33 -28.31
N SER A 315 -14.05 -10.15 -29.28
CA SER A 315 -15.48 -10.29 -29.65
C SER A 315 -16.30 -10.84 -28.49
N ARG A 316 -15.71 -11.71 -27.63
CA ARG A 316 -16.36 -12.24 -26.42
C ARG A 316 -16.42 -11.20 -25.28
N PHE A 317 -15.43 -10.34 -25.17
CA PHE A 317 -15.30 -9.34 -24.11
C PHE A 317 -15.10 -7.93 -24.68
N PRO A 318 -16.11 -7.31 -25.30
CA PRO A 318 -15.98 -6.01 -25.97
C PRO A 318 -15.74 -4.83 -24.98
N ASN A 319 -16.05 -5.02 -23.69
CA ASN A 319 -15.92 -4.01 -22.64
C ASN A 319 -14.81 -4.35 -21.62
N GLY A 320 -13.81 -5.14 -22.01
CA GLY A 320 -12.71 -5.58 -21.17
C GLY A 320 -12.83 -7.04 -20.73
N LEU A 321 -11.68 -7.68 -20.52
CA LEU A 321 -11.57 -9.12 -20.26
C LEU A 321 -12.36 -9.54 -19.01
N GLY A 322 -13.27 -10.49 -19.19
CA GLY A 322 -14.06 -11.05 -18.09
C GLY A 322 -15.18 -10.14 -17.56
N ASN A 323 -15.45 -9.01 -18.20
CA ASN A 323 -16.41 -8.00 -17.74
C ASN A 323 -17.87 -8.32 -18.10
N ASP A 324 -18.32 -9.54 -17.83
CA ASP A 324 -19.72 -9.95 -18.03
C ASP A 324 -20.66 -9.26 -17.02
N SER A 325 -20.16 -8.92 -15.84
CA SER A 325 -20.91 -8.24 -14.79
C SER A 325 -21.10 -6.74 -15.05
N GLY A 326 -20.28 -6.13 -15.90
CA GLY A 326 -20.26 -4.68 -16.11
C GLY A 326 -19.69 -3.88 -14.92
N VAL A 327 -18.97 -4.54 -13.98
CA VAL A 327 -18.42 -3.85 -12.79
C VAL A 327 -16.95 -3.51 -12.92
N LEU A 328 -16.27 -3.94 -13.97
CA LEU A 328 -14.86 -3.62 -14.20
C LEU A 328 -14.65 -2.10 -14.25
N GLY A 329 -13.70 -1.62 -13.45
CA GLY A 329 -13.39 -0.21 -13.31
C GLY A 329 -14.30 0.56 -12.34
N HIS A 330 -15.37 -0.04 -11.81
CA HIS A 330 -16.26 0.56 -10.81
C HIS A 330 -15.82 0.22 -9.37
N TYR A 331 -16.37 0.93 -8.39
CA TYR A 331 -16.12 0.70 -6.96
C TYR A 331 -14.66 0.93 -6.59
N ILE A 332 -14.04 1.95 -7.17
CA ILE A 332 -12.70 2.39 -6.78
C ILE A 332 -12.79 3.00 -5.39
N MET A 333 -11.90 2.55 -4.52
CA MET A 333 -11.81 2.99 -3.13
C MET A 333 -10.41 3.49 -2.82
N ALA A 334 -10.33 4.34 -1.81
CA ALA A 334 -9.11 4.82 -1.16
C ALA A 334 -9.34 4.80 0.35
N HIS A 335 -8.35 5.21 1.17
CA HIS A 335 -8.60 5.50 2.57
C HIS A 335 -8.93 6.99 2.76
N ASN A 336 -9.87 7.28 3.65
CA ASN A 336 -10.14 8.63 4.12
C ASN A 336 -9.00 9.09 5.04
N TYR A 337 -7.91 9.55 4.41
CA TYR A 337 -6.62 9.87 5.05
C TYR A 337 -6.42 11.39 5.17
N ARG A 338 -7.50 12.16 5.22
CA ARG A 338 -7.46 13.62 5.15
C ARG A 338 -7.41 14.32 6.50
N VAL A 339 -7.65 13.60 7.60
CA VAL A 339 -7.66 14.19 8.95
C VAL A 339 -6.34 13.95 9.65
N ARG A 340 -5.75 15.02 10.16
CA ARG A 340 -4.48 15.02 10.89
C ARG A 340 -4.59 15.83 12.16
N ALA A 341 -3.86 15.39 13.17
CA ALA A 341 -3.71 16.15 14.39
C ALA A 341 -2.27 16.13 14.87
N HIS A 342 -1.82 17.22 15.46
CA HIS A 342 -0.56 17.31 16.17
C HIS A 342 -0.70 18.20 17.39
N ALA A 343 0.16 17.95 18.36
CA ALA A 343 0.18 18.67 19.62
C ALA A 343 1.58 18.58 20.24
N THR A 344 1.84 19.43 21.22
CA THR A 344 3.12 19.48 21.93
C THR A 344 2.99 19.06 23.38
N TYR A 345 4.10 18.64 23.97
CA TYR A 345 4.24 18.34 25.38
C TYR A 345 5.60 18.82 25.90
N ASP A 346 5.60 19.67 26.94
CA ASP A 346 6.81 20.32 27.43
C ASP A 346 7.51 19.56 28.58
N GLY A 347 6.90 18.49 29.08
CA GLY A 347 7.49 17.65 30.13
C GLY A 347 8.53 16.65 29.62
N MET A 348 9.07 15.83 30.51
CA MET A 348 10.04 14.78 30.22
C MET A 348 11.27 15.29 29.46
N GLN A 349 11.82 16.42 29.91
CA GLN A 349 12.96 17.09 29.27
C GLN A 349 14.24 16.25 29.29
N ASP A 350 14.39 15.38 30.28
CA ASP A 350 15.49 14.44 30.48
C ASP A 350 15.32 13.11 29.77
N SER A 351 14.19 12.91 29.06
CA SER A 351 13.85 11.64 28.43
C SER A 351 14.13 11.64 26.94
N TYR A 352 14.85 10.63 26.50
CA TYR A 352 15.20 10.38 25.11
C TYR A 352 14.93 8.94 24.72
N TYR A 353 14.89 8.68 23.41
CA TYR A 353 14.95 7.34 22.84
C TYR A 353 16.19 7.20 21.97
N TYR A 354 16.71 5.99 21.89
CA TYR A 354 17.87 5.70 21.07
C TYR A 354 17.46 5.42 19.61
N GLY A 355 18.02 6.18 18.68
CA GLY A 355 17.74 6.08 17.26
C GLY A 355 16.32 6.56 16.90
N ARG A 356 15.91 6.35 15.65
CA ARG A 356 14.58 6.68 15.13
C ARG A 356 13.89 5.40 14.68
N ARG A 357 12.72 5.15 15.22
CA ARG A 357 11.90 4.00 14.80
C ARG A 357 11.35 4.21 13.40
N PRO A 358 11.17 3.12 12.63
CA PRO A 358 10.57 3.23 11.29
C PRO A 358 9.09 3.63 11.32
N ASN A 359 8.37 3.29 12.39
CA ASN A 359 6.96 3.63 12.64
C ASN A 359 6.76 3.98 14.11
N GLY A 360 5.59 4.51 14.45
CA GLY A 360 5.22 4.92 15.80
C GLY A 360 4.32 3.93 16.53
N VAL A 361 3.19 4.43 16.99
CA VAL A 361 2.13 3.69 17.66
C VAL A 361 0.86 3.71 16.81
N TYR A 362 -0.05 2.80 17.09
CA TYR A 362 -1.27 2.63 16.32
C TYR A 362 -2.47 2.53 17.27
N MET A 363 -3.54 3.21 16.95
CA MET A 363 -4.82 3.02 17.62
C MET A 363 -5.77 2.33 16.63
N PRO A 364 -6.11 1.05 16.87
CA PRO A 364 -7.09 0.35 16.06
C PRO A 364 -8.45 1.03 16.07
N ARG A 365 -9.28 0.74 15.06
CA ARG A 365 -10.64 1.25 14.96
C ARG A 365 -11.38 1.13 16.29
N PHE A 366 -11.94 2.25 16.77
CA PHE A 366 -12.73 2.31 18.00
C PHE A 366 -14.15 2.84 17.76
N ARG A 367 -14.41 3.54 16.64
CA ARG A 367 -15.74 4.03 16.26
C ARG A 367 -16.53 2.95 15.52
N ASN A 368 -17.83 2.88 15.77
CA ASN A 368 -18.72 1.84 15.25
C ASN A 368 -18.15 0.41 15.48
N PHE A 369 -17.57 0.20 16.65
CA PHE A 369 -17.00 -1.07 17.07
C PHE A 369 -17.28 -1.33 18.55
N GLY A 370 -17.67 -2.55 18.91
CA GLY A 370 -18.04 -2.89 20.28
C GLY A 370 -19.24 -2.08 20.78
N ASN A 371 -19.06 -1.36 21.89
CA ASN A 371 -20.11 -0.55 22.52
C ASN A 371 -20.28 0.85 21.89
N ASP A 372 -19.40 1.25 20.99
CA ASP A 372 -19.42 2.56 20.33
C ASP A 372 -20.07 2.44 18.94
N ALA A 373 -21.28 1.89 18.91
CA ALA A 373 -22.04 1.66 17.68
C ALA A 373 -23.12 2.73 17.49
N GLN A 374 -23.60 2.85 16.23
CA GLN A 374 -24.73 3.71 15.81
C GLN A 374 -24.41 5.20 15.69
N LEU A 375 -23.23 5.54 15.15
CA LEU A 375 -22.94 6.90 14.72
C LEU A 375 -23.67 7.26 13.41
N ASN A 376 -23.63 8.54 13.04
CA ASN A 376 -24.22 9.04 11.80
C ASN A 376 -23.42 8.71 10.53
N PHE A 377 -22.39 7.86 10.65
CA PHE A 377 -21.63 7.29 9.53
C PHE A 377 -21.40 5.79 9.76
N LYS A 378 -21.13 5.07 8.69
CA LYS A 378 -20.79 3.64 8.71
C LYS A 378 -19.29 3.44 8.74
N ARG A 379 -18.84 2.25 9.18
CA ARG A 379 -17.42 1.90 9.32
C ARG A 379 -16.73 2.72 10.41
N GLY A 380 -15.50 3.09 10.19
CA GLY A 380 -14.72 3.85 11.16
C GLY A 380 -13.32 4.11 10.66
N TYR A 381 -12.47 4.53 11.56
CA TYR A 381 -11.08 4.85 11.28
C TYR A 381 -10.15 4.33 12.36
N ALA A 382 -8.91 4.07 11.97
CA ALA A 382 -7.78 3.84 12.85
C ALA A 382 -6.88 5.08 12.87
N LEU A 383 -6.00 5.19 13.89
CA LEU A 383 -5.02 6.27 13.94
C LEU A 383 -3.61 5.73 13.84
N ALA A 384 -2.86 6.20 12.85
CA ALA A 384 -1.42 6.03 12.76
C ALA A 384 -0.75 7.21 13.47
N CYS A 385 0.01 6.94 14.54
CA CYS A 385 0.55 7.98 15.40
C CYS A 385 2.05 7.81 15.60
N ALA A 386 2.75 8.89 15.93
CA ALA A 386 4.11 8.83 16.43
C ALA A 386 4.46 10.06 17.26
N SER A 387 5.51 9.95 18.07
CA SER A 387 6.07 11.07 18.78
C SER A 387 7.56 11.24 18.48
N TYR A 388 8.02 12.47 18.55
CA TYR A 388 9.43 12.82 18.45
C TYR A 388 9.72 14.09 19.26
N ARG A 389 10.99 14.29 19.60
CA ARG A 389 11.45 15.55 20.15
C ARG A 389 11.87 16.50 19.03
N GLN A 390 11.47 17.75 19.15
CA GLN A 390 11.94 18.79 18.25
C GLN A 390 13.46 18.93 18.39
N GLY A 391 14.18 18.81 17.28
CA GLY A 391 15.62 18.98 17.21
C GLY A 391 16.03 20.44 16.95
N TRP A 392 17.32 20.62 16.74
CA TRP A 392 17.92 21.92 16.41
C TRP A 392 17.40 22.53 15.09
N GLN A 393 16.78 21.73 14.22
CA GLN A 393 16.16 22.19 12.96
C GLN A 393 14.72 22.68 13.15
N ARG A 394 14.24 22.74 14.40
CA ARG A 394 12.91 23.27 14.66
C ARG A 394 12.84 24.73 14.21
N ASP A 395 11.70 25.09 13.64
CA ASP A 395 11.36 26.49 13.50
C ASP A 395 11.21 27.05 14.91
N SER A 396 12.03 28.03 15.25
CA SER A 396 11.91 28.70 16.54
C SER A 396 10.57 29.45 16.65
N GLY A 397 9.91 29.69 15.50
CA GLY A 397 8.64 30.41 15.43
C GLY A 397 8.75 31.83 16.01
N THR A 398 9.98 32.30 16.15
CA THR A 398 10.28 33.48 16.94
C THR A 398 11.05 34.47 16.09
N GLU A 399 10.94 35.72 16.48
CA GLU A 399 11.76 36.81 15.98
C GLU A 399 13.19 36.77 16.57
N GLU A 400 13.55 35.69 17.26
CA GLU A 400 14.86 35.53 17.90
C GLU A 400 15.98 35.51 16.86
N ILE A 401 17.03 36.28 17.15
CA ILE A 401 18.23 36.37 16.31
C ILE A 401 19.51 36.26 17.16
N GLY A 402 20.62 35.92 16.54
CA GLY A 402 21.93 35.99 17.17
C GLY A 402 22.12 35.00 18.32
N ALA A 403 22.54 35.48 19.49
CA ALA A 403 22.87 34.65 20.66
C ALA A 403 21.62 33.98 21.26
N GLU A 404 20.51 34.68 21.32
CA GLU A 404 19.26 34.16 21.86
C GLU A 404 18.76 32.94 21.06
N LEU A 405 18.68 33.05 19.73
CA LEU A 405 18.36 31.92 18.85
C LEU A 405 19.30 30.75 19.05
N LYS A 406 20.62 30.98 19.12
CA LYS A 406 21.61 29.93 19.34
C LYS A 406 21.39 29.24 20.68
N ASN A 407 21.20 29.99 21.75
CA ASN A 407 20.96 29.43 23.08
C ASN A 407 19.67 28.60 23.11
N ASN A 408 18.59 29.12 22.54
CA ASN A 408 17.32 28.39 22.48
C ASN A 408 17.44 27.07 21.69
N LEU A 409 18.17 27.06 20.58
CA LEU A 409 18.39 25.83 19.79
C LEU A 409 19.28 24.79 20.47
N THR A 410 20.04 25.16 21.51
CA THR A 410 20.82 24.20 22.31
C THR A 410 19.99 23.50 23.38
N GLU A 411 18.87 24.10 23.79
CA GLU A 411 17.97 23.48 24.75
C GLU A 411 17.14 22.37 24.10
N PRO A 412 16.71 21.34 24.87
CA PRO A 412 15.81 20.32 24.37
C PRO A 412 14.49 20.94 23.89
N GLY A 413 14.08 20.63 22.65
CA GLY A 413 12.77 21.06 22.15
C GLY A 413 11.62 20.31 22.83
N SER A 414 10.40 20.79 22.65
CA SER A 414 9.20 20.10 23.11
C SER A 414 9.02 18.75 22.43
N TRP A 415 8.35 17.83 23.07
CA TRP A 415 7.83 16.66 22.40
C TRP A 415 6.69 17.07 21.44
N VAL A 416 6.65 16.45 20.29
CA VAL A 416 5.54 16.50 19.36
C VAL A 416 4.90 15.13 19.27
N PHE A 417 3.58 15.09 19.34
CA PHE A 417 2.79 13.91 19.02
C PHE A 417 1.91 14.23 17.82
N PHE A 418 1.92 13.37 16.83
CA PHE A 418 1.04 13.50 15.68
C PHE A 418 0.23 12.24 15.45
N ALA A 419 -0.96 12.40 14.89
CA ALA A 419 -1.83 11.32 14.47
C ALA A 419 -2.43 11.64 13.09
N THR A 420 -2.62 10.61 12.30
CA THR A 420 -3.39 10.67 11.06
C THR A 420 -4.50 9.63 11.14
N ALA A 421 -5.73 10.06 10.90
CA ALA A 421 -6.84 9.14 10.79
C ALA A 421 -6.81 8.44 9.42
N MET A 422 -7.03 7.14 9.42
CA MET A 422 -7.17 6.32 8.23
C MET A 422 -8.55 5.67 8.30
N GLY A 423 -9.51 6.26 7.59
CA GLY A 423 -10.90 5.83 7.55
C GLY A 423 -11.19 4.94 6.35
N GLU A 424 -12.15 4.06 6.50
CA GLU A 424 -12.63 3.23 5.41
C GLU A 424 -13.51 4.06 4.47
N MET A 425 -13.28 3.96 3.16
CA MET A 425 -14.16 4.46 2.11
C MET A 425 -15.12 3.37 1.68
N LEU A 426 -16.42 3.68 1.60
CA LEU A 426 -17.40 2.71 1.13
C LEU A 426 -17.26 2.43 -0.37
N PRO A 427 -17.67 1.23 -0.85
CA PRO A 427 -17.60 0.86 -2.26
C PRO A 427 -18.74 1.51 -3.07
N TYR A 428 -18.57 2.74 -3.52
CA TYR A 428 -19.53 3.44 -4.35
C TYR A 428 -19.38 3.08 -5.82
N LYS A 429 -20.49 2.79 -6.51
CA LYS A 429 -20.46 2.39 -7.92
C LYS A 429 -20.03 3.51 -8.86
N ASP A 430 -20.30 4.74 -8.54
CA ASP A 430 -19.93 5.93 -9.30
C ASP A 430 -18.46 6.29 -9.16
N ASN A 431 -17.78 5.85 -8.09
CA ASN A 431 -16.33 5.91 -8.01
C ASN A 431 -15.71 4.90 -8.97
N ARG A 432 -15.19 5.40 -10.11
CA ARG A 432 -14.80 4.54 -11.22
C ARG A 432 -13.62 5.07 -12.03
N VAL A 433 -13.07 4.17 -12.82
CA VAL A 433 -12.09 4.45 -13.87
C VAL A 433 -12.55 3.84 -15.19
N TRP A 434 -12.19 4.46 -16.31
CA TRP A 434 -12.47 3.95 -17.66
C TRP A 434 -11.44 4.48 -18.64
N LEU A 435 -11.42 3.93 -19.85
CA LEU A 435 -10.48 4.33 -20.89
C LEU A 435 -11.11 5.36 -21.83
N ASP A 436 -10.32 6.36 -22.21
CA ASP A 436 -10.70 7.36 -23.22
C ASP A 436 -10.85 6.71 -24.60
N LYS A 437 -11.79 7.19 -25.40
CA LYS A 437 -12.06 6.63 -26.73
C LYS A 437 -11.05 7.11 -27.77
N ASP A 438 -10.56 8.32 -27.62
CA ASP A 438 -9.79 9.04 -28.66
C ASP A 438 -8.35 9.31 -28.22
N LYS A 439 -8.14 9.65 -26.94
CA LYS A 439 -6.82 10.01 -26.40
C LYS A 439 -6.03 8.78 -26.00
N LYS A 440 -4.77 8.75 -26.40
CA LYS A 440 -3.83 7.66 -26.10
C LYS A 440 -2.56 8.21 -25.48
N ASP A 441 -1.91 7.37 -24.69
CA ASP A 441 -0.56 7.64 -24.17
C ASP A 441 0.51 7.41 -25.25
N GLU A 442 1.76 7.62 -24.89
CA GLU A 442 2.90 7.46 -25.80
C GLU A 442 3.13 6.02 -26.30
N TRP A 443 2.53 5.02 -25.68
CA TRP A 443 2.56 3.61 -26.09
C TRP A 443 1.33 3.19 -26.91
N GLY A 444 0.43 4.12 -27.19
CA GLY A 444 -0.80 3.87 -27.94
C GLY A 444 -1.92 3.24 -27.10
N ILE A 445 -1.76 3.17 -25.78
CA ILE A 445 -2.77 2.70 -24.85
C ILE A 445 -3.76 3.84 -24.58
N PRO A 446 -5.08 3.60 -24.61
CA PRO A 446 -6.06 4.63 -24.27
C PRO A 446 -5.82 5.22 -22.88
N MET A 447 -5.90 6.57 -22.78
CA MET A 447 -5.70 7.26 -21.51
C MET A 447 -6.79 6.91 -20.50
N LEU A 448 -6.40 6.83 -19.23
CA LEU A 448 -7.33 6.57 -18.13
C LEU A 448 -8.09 7.84 -17.76
N HIS A 449 -9.40 7.71 -17.55
CA HIS A 449 -10.21 8.65 -16.79
C HIS A 449 -10.38 8.15 -15.36
N THR A 450 -10.40 9.09 -14.42
CA THR A 450 -10.72 8.83 -13.01
C THR A 450 -11.86 9.72 -12.54
N HIS A 451 -12.84 9.12 -11.88
CA HIS A 451 -13.91 9.81 -11.15
C HIS A 451 -14.04 9.14 -9.79
N VAL A 452 -13.41 9.72 -8.78
CA VAL A 452 -13.41 9.20 -7.40
C VAL A 452 -13.60 10.38 -6.46
N THR A 453 -14.65 10.33 -5.64
CA THR A 453 -15.04 11.42 -4.73
C THR A 453 -15.29 10.88 -3.33
N TRP A 454 -15.15 11.76 -2.35
CA TRP A 454 -15.68 11.54 -1.01
C TRP A 454 -17.19 11.73 -1.03
N HIS A 455 -17.90 10.99 -0.21
CA HIS A 455 -19.34 11.08 -0.03
C HIS A 455 -19.67 11.52 1.41
N GLU A 456 -20.96 11.71 1.70
CA GLU A 456 -21.44 12.16 3.02
C GLU A 456 -20.93 11.29 4.18
N ASN A 457 -20.78 9.98 3.94
CA ASN A 457 -20.26 9.05 4.95
C ASN A 457 -18.82 9.39 5.35
N GLU A 458 -17.95 9.64 4.38
CA GLU A 458 -16.55 9.99 4.61
C GLU A 458 -16.40 11.40 5.18
N ASP A 459 -17.30 12.32 4.85
CA ASP A 459 -17.34 13.68 5.41
C ASP A 459 -17.75 13.66 6.89
N ALA A 460 -18.79 12.90 7.23
CA ALA A 460 -19.21 12.71 8.61
C ALA A 460 -18.13 12.03 9.46
N MET A 461 -17.45 11.02 8.89
CA MET A 461 -16.33 10.33 9.54
C MET A 461 -15.14 11.26 9.76
N ALA A 462 -14.81 12.13 8.80
CA ALA A 462 -13.71 13.09 8.93
C ALA A 462 -14.00 14.10 10.04
N LYS A 463 -15.23 14.63 10.11
CA LYS A 463 -15.65 15.54 11.17
C LYS A 463 -15.50 14.89 12.55
N ASP A 464 -16.01 13.67 12.73
CA ASP A 464 -15.85 12.93 13.97
C ASP A 464 -14.37 12.70 14.32
N ALA A 465 -13.52 12.36 13.33
CA ALA A 465 -12.10 12.15 13.57
C ALA A 465 -11.38 13.41 14.06
N VAL A 466 -11.69 14.59 13.50
CA VAL A 466 -11.17 15.88 13.96
C VAL A 466 -11.52 16.10 15.44
N GLU A 467 -12.79 15.93 15.80
CA GLU A 467 -13.29 16.14 17.16
C GLU A 467 -12.68 15.13 18.15
N GLN A 468 -12.62 13.84 17.78
CA GLN A 468 -12.14 12.79 18.66
C GLN A 468 -10.63 12.88 18.91
N MET A 469 -9.82 13.22 17.90
CA MET A 469 -8.38 13.41 18.09
C MET A 469 -8.10 14.62 18.99
N ALA A 470 -8.77 15.75 18.77
CA ALA A 470 -8.62 16.92 19.64
C ALA A 470 -8.97 16.62 21.09
N LEU A 471 -10.12 15.96 21.32
CA LEU A 471 -10.57 15.57 22.66
C LEU A 471 -9.59 14.61 23.36
N MET A 472 -9.08 13.60 22.64
CA MET A 472 -8.11 12.66 23.21
C MET A 472 -6.80 13.35 23.61
N PHE A 473 -6.32 14.26 22.78
CA PHE A 473 -5.07 15.00 23.04
C PHE A 473 -5.22 15.93 24.24
N GLU A 474 -6.35 16.64 24.33
CA GLU A 474 -6.67 17.49 25.48
C GLU A 474 -6.72 16.69 26.78
N LYS A 475 -7.47 15.58 26.80
CA LYS A 475 -7.60 14.71 27.99
C LYS A 475 -6.28 14.03 28.37
N ALA A 476 -5.40 13.81 27.40
CA ALA A 476 -4.06 13.29 27.67
C ALA A 476 -3.07 14.36 28.17
N GLY A 477 -3.47 15.63 28.23
CA GLY A 477 -2.66 16.74 28.76
C GLY A 477 -1.68 17.33 27.76
N LEU A 478 -1.89 17.11 26.46
CA LEU A 478 -1.14 17.77 25.41
C LEU A 478 -1.56 19.24 25.25
N LYS A 479 -0.67 20.04 24.68
CA LYS A 479 -0.86 21.48 24.41
C LYS A 479 -0.74 21.79 22.92
N ASN A 480 -1.13 23.01 22.54
CA ASN A 480 -1.03 23.51 21.17
C ASN A 480 -1.66 22.53 20.16
N ILE A 481 -2.84 22.02 20.50
CA ILE A 481 -3.54 21.01 19.73
C ILE A 481 -4.07 21.63 18.44
N GLN A 482 -3.69 21.03 17.32
CA GLN A 482 -4.24 21.32 16.01
C GLN A 482 -4.79 20.00 15.45
N SER A 483 -6.07 19.98 15.14
CA SER A 483 -6.76 18.83 14.54
C SER A 483 -7.64 19.33 13.42
N GLU A 484 -7.40 18.87 12.20
CA GLU A 484 -8.02 19.44 11.02
C GLU A 484 -8.27 18.44 9.91
N ASP A 485 -9.28 18.68 9.09
CA ASP A 485 -9.49 18.07 7.80
C ASP A 485 -8.77 18.93 6.73
N ASN A 486 -7.76 18.39 6.10
CA ASN A 486 -7.00 19.09 5.05
C ASN A 486 -7.64 18.99 3.66
N HIS A 487 -8.84 18.42 3.57
CA HIS A 487 -9.64 18.29 2.34
C HIS A 487 -8.88 17.70 1.15
N GLN A 488 -7.87 16.85 1.40
CA GLN A 488 -7.11 16.24 0.32
C GLN A 488 -7.97 15.37 -0.58
N ALA A 489 -7.59 15.28 -1.86
CA ALA A 489 -8.22 14.40 -2.82
C ALA A 489 -8.04 12.92 -2.45
N PRO A 490 -8.97 12.03 -2.88
CA PRO A 490 -8.75 10.59 -2.82
C PRO A 490 -7.46 10.18 -3.55
N GLY A 491 -6.85 9.07 -3.12
CA GLY A 491 -5.64 8.52 -3.75
C GLY A 491 -4.31 8.97 -3.13
N LYS A 492 -4.28 10.12 -2.43
CA LYS A 492 -3.05 10.62 -1.77
C LYS A 492 -2.52 9.67 -0.69
N ASP A 493 -3.36 8.85 -0.12
CA ASP A 493 -3.02 7.75 0.80
C ASP A 493 -2.23 6.61 0.15
N ILE A 494 -2.21 6.55 -1.20
CA ILE A 494 -1.49 5.56 -2.01
C ILE A 494 -2.04 4.13 -1.78
N HIS A 495 -3.32 4.01 -1.48
CA HIS A 495 -4.02 2.76 -1.19
C HIS A 495 -5.21 2.54 -2.14
N GLU A 496 -5.00 2.71 -3.44
CA GLU A 496 -6.06 2.50 -4.43
C GLU A 496 -6.53 1.04 -4.42
N MET A 497 -7.83 0.84 -4.30
CA MET A 497 -8.48 -0.48 -4.21
C MET A 497 -9.71 -0.55 -5.13
N GLY A 498 -10.14 -1.77 -5.45
CA GLY A 498 -11.35 -2.00 -6.24
C GLY A 498 -11.15 -1.95 -7.76
N GLY A 499 -12.25 -1.95 -8.47
CA GLY A 499 -12.31 -1.99 -9.95
C GLY A 499 -12.41 -3.40 -10.53
N CYS A 500 -11.85 -4.42 -9.87
CA CYS A 500 -11.93 -5.83 -10.27
C CYS A 500 -12.26 -6.72 -9.06
N ARG A 501 -13.25 -6.31 -8.27
CA ARG A 501 -13.54 -6.85 -6.94
C ARG A 501 -13.91 -8.33 -6.92
N MET A 502 -13.59 -8.97 -5.78
CA MET A 502 -14.01 -10.34 -5.46
C MET A 502 -15.51 -10.37 -5.08
N GLY A 503 -16.14 -11.54 -5.25
CA GLY A 503 -17.51 -11.81 -4.79
C GLY A 503 -17.94 -13.22 -5.20
N LYS A 504 -19.06 -13.68 -4.64
CA LYS A 504 -19.62 -15.01 -4.93
C LYS A 504 -20.41 -15.05 -6.22
N ASP A 505 -21.11 -13.95 -6.52
CA ASP A 505 -21.99 -13.87 -7.69
C ASP A 505 -21.25 -13.23 -8.88
N PRO A 506 -21.07 -13.97 -10.01
CA PRO A 506 -20.43 -13.44 -11.21
C PRO A 506 -21.21 -12.29 -11.87
N LYS A 507 -22.44 -12.02 -11.46
CA LYS A 507 -23.22 -10.87 -11.94
C LYS A 507 -22.86 -9.56 -11.23
N THR A 508 -22.26 -9.64 -10.06
CA THR A 508 -21.93 -8.47 -9.23
C THR A 508 -20.44 -8.34 -8.90
N SER A 509 -19.61 -9.27 -9.38
CA SER A 509 -18.18 -9.30 -9.13
C SER A 509 -17.40 -9.79 -10.34
N MET A 510 -16.09 -9.52 -10.34
CA MET A 510 -15.16 -9.98 -11.38
C MET A 510 -14.47 -11.28 -11.00
N LEU A 511 -14.18 -11.46 -9.70
CA LEU A 511 -13.32 -12.51 -9.18
C LEU A 511 -14.07 -13.41 -8.20
N ASN A 512 -13.75 -14.70 -8.24
CA ASN A 512 -14.21 -15.68 -7.26
C ASN A 512 -13.38 -15.63 -5.96
N GLU A 513 -13.65 -16.56 -5.04
CA GLU A 513 -12.96 -16.71 -3.75
C GLU A 513 -11.45 -17.02 -3.87
N TRP A 514 -10.98 -17.45 -5.04
CA TRP A 514 -9.58 -17.76 -5.33
C TRP A 514 -8.87 -16.68 -6.14
N ASN A 515 -9.49 -15.51 -6.29
CA ASN A 515 -8.97 -14.40 -7.09
C ASN A 515 -8.88 -14.68 -8.60
N GLN A 516 -9.59 -15.69 -9.10
CA GLN A 516 -9.71 -15.99 -10.52
C GLN A 516 -10.83 -15.14 -11.14
N LEU A 517 -10.63 -14.65 -12.35
CA LEU A 517 -11.75 -14.10 -13.12
C LEU A 517 -12.82 -15.17 -13.29
N HIS A 518 -14.08 -14.85 -12.99
CA HIS A 518 -15.19 -15.80 -13.13
C HIS A 518 -15.28 -16.38 -14.54
N ALA A 519 -15.09 -15.53 -15.56
CA ALA A 519 -15.22 -15.91 -16.96
C ALA A 519 -13.92 -16.44 -17.59
N VAL A 520 -12.74 -16.23 -16.94
CA VAL A 520 -11.42 -16.62 -17.47
C VAL A 520 -10.55 -17.16 -16.33
N LYS A 521 -10.79 -18.41 -15.96
CA LYS A 521 -10.28 -19.04 -14.72
C LYS A 521 -8.75 -19.09 -14.58
N ASN A 522 -8.00 -18.98 -15.66
CA ASN A 522 -6.54 -18.97 -15.62
C ASN A 522 -5.91 -17.57 -15.52
N VAL A 523 -6.73 -16.54 -15.25
CA VAL A 523 -6.27 -15.18 -14.92
C VAL A 523 -6.61 -14.88 -13.47
N PHE A 524 -5.59 -14.50 -12.70
CA PHE A 524 -5.68 -14.17 -11.28
C PHE A 524 -5.36 -12.69 -11.08
N VAL A 525 -6.14 -11.99 -10.26
CA VAL A 525 -5.89 -10.60 -9.86
C VAL A 525 -5.78 -10.55 -8.35
N THR A 526 -4.60 -10.19 -7.83
CA THR A 526 -4.31 -10.30 -6.38
C THR A 526 -3.71 -9.03 -5.77
N ASP A 527 -3.71 -7.93 -6.51
CA ASP A 527 -3.37 -6.61 -6.00
C ASP A 527 -4.61 -5.84 -5.48
N GLY A 528 -4.48 -4.53 -5.28
CA GLY A 528 -5.59 -3.70 -4.80
C GLY A 528 -6.85 -3.76 -5.64
N ALA A 529 -6.77 -4.14 -6.91
CA ALA A 529 -7.96 -4.24 -7.78
C ALA A 529 -8.98 -5.30 -7.29
N CYS A 530 -8.51 -6.36 -6.61
CA CYS A 530 -9.38 -7.45 -6.15
C CYS A 530 -10.23 -7.11 -4.93
N MET A 531 -9.99 -5.98 -4.27
CA MET A 531 -10.60 -5.65 -2.98
C MET A 531 -12.07 -5.32 -3.09
N THR A 532 -12.86 -5.85 -2.15
CA THR A 532 -14.34 -5.70 -2.07
C THR A 532 -14.73 -4.61 -1.07
N SER A 533 -13.87 -4.32 -0.10
CA SER A 533 -13.95 -3.19 0.82
C SER A 533 -12.52 -2.70 1.11
N SER A 534 -12.35 -1.53 1.73
CA SER A 534 -11.03 -0.96 1.98
C SER A 534 -10.52 -1.21 3.40
N ALA A 535 -11.40 -1.50 4.35
CA ALA A 535 -11.11 -1.50 5.78
C ALA A 535 -10.44 -0.17 6.24
N CYS A 536 -9.89 -0.12 7.44
CA CYS A 536 -9.14 1.04 7.91
C CYS A 536 -7.66 0.73 8.21
N GLN A 537 -7.23 -0.52 8.01
CA GLN A 537 -5.83 -0.92 8.15
C GLN A 537 -5.13 -0.86 6.79
N ASN A 538 -3.82 -0.58 6.81
CA ASN A 538 -3.00 -0.59 5.59
C ASN A 538 -3.14 -1.94 4.85
N PRO A 539 -3.37 -1.96 3.54
CA PRO A 539 -3.81 -3.17 2.84
C PRO A 539 -2.67 -4.10 2.42
N SER A 540 -1.40 -3.67 2.48
CA SER A 540 -0.26 -4.40 1.89
C SER A 540 -0.09 -5.81 2.45
N LEU A 541 -0.27 -6.03 3.77
CA LEU A 541 -0.19 -7.37 4.37
C LEU A 541 -1.28 -8.29 3.83
N THR A 542 -2.48 -7.75 3.64
CA THR A 542 -3.63 -8.48 3.07
C THR A 542 -3.38 -8.85 1.61
N TYR A 543 -2.83 -7.93 0.78
CA TYR A 543 -2.44 -8.25 -0.60
C TYR A 543 -1.44 -9.40 -0.66
N MET A 544 -0.42 -9.39 0.22
CA MET A 544 0.57 -10.45 0.29
C MET A 544 -0.05 -11.81 0.65
N ALA A 545 -0.94 -11.84 1.64
CA ALA A 545 -1.62 -13.06 2.09
C ALA A 545 -2.57 -13.61 1.00
N ILE A 546 -3.36 -12.74 0.37
CA ILE A 546 -4.23 -13.09 -0.76
C ILE A 546 -3.41 -13.66 -1.91
N THR A 547 -2.29 -13.03 -2.27
CA THR A 547 -1.45 -13.47 -3.38
C THR A 547 -0.82 -14.83 -3.10
N ALA A 548 -0.27 -15.04 -1.90
CA ALA A 548 0.32 -16.32 -1.53
C ALA A 548 -0.74 -17.44 -1.58
N ARG A 549 -1.95 -17.20 -1.08
CA ARG A 549 -3.08 -18.11 -1.14
C ARG A 549 -3.48 -18.44 -2.59
N ALA A 550 -3.67 -17.42 -3.42
CA ALA A 550 -4.09 -17.58 -4.81
C ALA A 550 -3.02 -18.30 -5.66
N ALA A 551 -1.74 -18.01 -5.46
CA ALA A 551 -0.65 -18.66 -6.20
C ALA A 551 -0.56 -20.15 -5.86
N ASN A 552 -0.69 -20.53 -4.59
CA ASN A 552 -0.70 -21.94 -4.19
C ASN A 552 -1.93 -22.69 -4.73
N HIS A 553 -3.11 -22.04 -4.77
CA HIS A 553 -4.29 -22.57 -5.42
C HIS A 553 -4.06 -22.77 -6.93
N ALA A 554 -3.52 -21.76 -7.63
CA ALA A 554 -3.23 -21.85 -9.06
C ALA A 554 -2.30 -23.02 -9.40
N VAL A 555 -1.24 -23.22 -8.62
CA VAL A 555 -0.32 -24.37 -8.78
C VAL A 555 -1.05 -25.70 -8.59
N SER A 556 -1.92 -25.80 -7.58
CA SER A 556 -2.72 -27.01 -7.34
C SER A 556 -3.66 -27.33 -8.51
N GLU A 557 -4.37 -26.32 -9.01
CA GLU A 557 -5.32 -26.50 -10.12
C GLU A 557 -4.59 -26.78 -11.45
N LEU A 558 -3.42 -26.17 -11.67
CA LEU A 558 -2.60 -26.45 -12.85
C LEU A 558 -2.10 -27.92 -12.85
N LYS A 559 -1.69 -28.44 -11.69
CA LYS A 559 -1.28 -29.85 -11.55
C LYS A 559 -2.43 -30.84 -11.81
N LYS A 560 -3.68 -30.41 -11.59
CA LYS A 560 -4.89 -31.20 -11.85
C LYS A 560 -5.41 -31.03 -13.29
N ASN A 561 -4.77 -30.20 -14.12
CA ASN A 561 -5.23 -29.80 -15.46
C ASN A 561 -6.63 -29.11 -15.46
N ASN A 562 -6.95 -28.34 -14.43
CA ASN A 562 -8.20 -27.59 -14.32
C ASN A 562 -8.09 -26.15 -14.87
N LEU A 563 -6.89 -25.71 -15.31
CA LEU A 563 -6.60 -24.38 -15.84
C LEU A 563 -6.09 -24.40 -17.28
#